data_4ba777b3a4a8f3c554b064a37d1cad01
#
_entry.id   4ba777b3a4a8f3c554b064a37d1cad01
#
_cell.length_a   1.000
_cell.length_b   1.000
_cell.length_c   1.000
_cell.angle_alpha   90.00
_cell.angle_beta   90.00
_cell.angle_gamma   90.00
#
_symmetry.space_group_name_H-M   'P 1'
#
loop_
_entity.id
_entity.type
_entity.pdbx_description
1 polymer ?
#
loop_
_entity_poly.entity_id
_entity_poly.type
_entity_poly.pdbx_seq_one_letter_code
_entity_poly.pdbx_strand_id
1 'polypeptide(L)'
;MAVPDLPLRLMCAHAHPDDESSKGAATMAMYAAQGVEVTVLTMTGGERGDILNPAMLDVPGIRDNLAEIRHKEMEYARQILGVDQVWLGYEDSGFMLGEPWDNLPEGCLAAADLRESAGRMADILVERRPHVLVTYDESGGYPHPDHVMCHRVSVRAIQDAADKEKYGDRAWVVPKVYYQMGMHRERFLALNQAARLAGLDTPYDGRLKNWVYDPMDHRVTTRVECSKFFAVRDDALRAHATQVDPNGTWFSIPLSLQCEVWPTEDYELAKSVIPVSLPENDLFAGLR
;
A
#
# COMPACT_ATOMS: atom_id res chain seq x y z
N MET A 1 5.15 30.18 -22.69
CA MET A 1 5.14 30.42 -21.23
C MET A 1 5.32 29.05 -20.61
N ALA A 2 6.40 28.82 -19.85
CA ALA A 2 6.55 27.58 -19.10
C ALA A 2 5.38 27.51 -18.10
N VAL A 3 4.65 26.42 -18.12
CA VAL A 3 3.67 26.10 -17.08
C VAL A 3 4.48 26.07 -15.78
N PRO A 4 4.06 26.77 -14.70
CA PRO A 4 4.79 26.66 -13.45
C PRO A 4 4.87 25.17 -13.10
N ASP A 5 6.09 24.71 -12.72
CA ASP A 5 6.32 23.35 -12.25
C ASP A 5 5.44 23.08 -11.02
N LEU A 6 4.23 22.61 -11.27
CA LEU A 6 3.39 22.11 -10.19
C LEU A 6 4.08 20.85 -9.65
N PRO A 7 4.18 20.71 -8.32
CA PRO A 7 4.81 19.54 -7.74
C PRO A 7 4.12 18.27 -8.25
N LEU A 8 4.92 17.25 -8.53
CA LEU A 8 4.38 15.93 -8.85
C LEU A 8 3.61 15.39 -7.64
N ARG A 9 2.55 14.64 -7.89
CA ARG A 9 1.67 14.11 -6.84
C ARG A 9 1.52 12.61 -6.97
N LEU A 10 1.80 11.92 -5.87
CA LEU A 10 1.60 10.48 -5.69
C LEU A 10 0.43 10.27 -4.72
N MET A 11 -0.48 9.38 -5.03
CA MET A 11 -1.45 8.86 -4.07
C MET A 11 -1.27 7.35 -3.95
N CYS A 12 -1.25 6.84 -2.71
CA CYS A 12 -1.23 5.42 -2.42
C CYS A 12 -2.51 5.06 -1.66
N ALA A 13 -3.33 4.17 -2.24
CA ALA A 13 -4.60 3.74 -1.66
C ALA A 13 -4.43 2.38 -0.98
N HIS A 14 -4.70 2.33 0.32
CA HIS A 14 -4.55 1.18 1.18
C HIS A 14 -5.82 0.87 1.96
N ALA A 15 -6.02 -0.39 2.31
CA ALA A 15 -7.21 -0.84 3.02
C ALA A 15 -7.20 -0.43 4.51
N HIS A 16 -6.08 -0.67 5.20
CA HIS A 16 -5.97 -0.49 6.65
C HIS A 16 -4.75 0.36 7.03
N PRO A 17 -4.74 0.97 8.23
CA PRO A 17 -3.53 1.51 8.84
C PRO A 17 -2.51 0.39 9.04
N ASP A 18 -1.29 0.54 8.57
CA ASP A 18 -0.13 -0.35 8.48
C ASP A 18 0.21 -0.81 7.06
N ASP A 19 -0.76 -0.87 6.17
CA ASP A 19 -0.55 -1.28 4.78
C ASP A 19 0.43 -0.33 4.06
N GLU A 20 0.31 0.98 4.29
CA GLU A 20 1.21 1.98 3.74
C GLU A 20 2.65 1.77 4.18
N SER A 21 2.84 1.32 5.43
CA SER A 21 4.16 1.06 6.02
C SER A 21 4.76 -0.27 5.57
N SER A 22 3.92 -1.24 5.22
CA SER A 22 4.34 -2.56 4.73
C SER A 22 4.43 -2.66 3.20
N LYS A 23 3.84 -1.71 2.47
CA LYS A 23 3.65 -1.77 1.01
C LYS A 23 3.92 -0.41 0.37
N GLY A 24 5.18 -0.15 -0.01
CA GLY A 24 5.58 1.06 -0.72
C GLY A 24 6.08 2.21 0.15
N ALA A 25 6.32 1.98 1.44
CA ALA A 25 6.73 3.00 2.40
C ALA A 25 8.06 3.69 2.05
N ALA A 26 9.07 2.91 1.67
CA ALA A 26 10.37 3.45 1.32
C ALA A 26 10.31 4.31 0.04
N THR A 27 9.50 3.89 -0.93
CA THR A 27 9.22 4.66 -2.15
C THR A 27 8.50 5.97 -1.83
N MET A 28 7.47 5.93 -0.99
CA MET A 28 6.73 7.12 -0.56
C MET A 28 7.64 8.12 0.16
N ALA A 29 8.42 7.67 1.14
CA ALA A 29 9.37 8.51 1.87
C ALA A 29 10.45 9.10 0.95
N MET A 30 10.94 8.33 -0.01
CA MET A 30 11.90 8.79 -1.01
C MET A 30 11.30 9.92 -1.87
N TYR A 31 10.09 9.74 -2.40
CA TYR A 31 9.45 10.75 -3.23
C TYR A 31 9.09 12.00 -2.42
N ALA A 32 8.61 11.85 -1.19
CA ALA A 32 8.37 12.99 -0.28
C ALA A 32 9.66 13.80 -0.04
N ALA A 33 10.78 13.13 0.21
CA ALA A 33 12.10 13.78 0.34
C ALA A 33 12.59 14.47 -0.95
N GLN A 34 12.08 14.06 -2.12
CA GLN A 34 12.35 14.70 -3.42
C GLN A 34 11.38 15.85 -3.74
N GLY A 35 10.46 16.21 -2.83
CA GLY A 35 9.49 17.29 -3.03
C GLY A 35 8.23 16.90 -3.79
N VAL A 36 7.96 15.59 -3.95
CA VAL A 36 6.68 15.09 -4.44
C VAL A 36 5.64 15.22 -3.33
N GLU A 37 4.46 15.72 -3.64
CA GLU A 37 3.32 15.68 -2.72
C GLU A 37 2.78 14.25 -2.66
N VAL A 38 2.99 13.58 -1.52
CA VAL A 38 2.57 12.19 -1.32
C VAL A 38 1.38 12.15 -0.39
N THR A 39 0.29 11.52 -0.81
CA THR A 39 -0.93 11.31 -0.02
C THR A 39 -1.21 9.81 0.13
N VAL A 40 -1.37 9.35 1.35
CA VAL A 40 -1.91 8.03 1.66
C VAL A 40 -3.43 8.15 1.81
N LEU A 41 -4.18 7.36 1.06
CA LEU A 41 -5.63 7.19 1.24
C LEU A 41 -5.87 5.86 1.94
N THR A 42 -6.36 5.90 3.18
CA THR A 42 -6.69 4.70 3.96
C THR A 42 -8.21 4.49 3.96
N MET A 43 -8.65 3.31 3.55
CA MET A 43 -10.07 3.04 3.34
C MET A 43 -10.85 2.84 4.64
N THR A 44 -10.24 2.16 5.63
CA THR A 44 -10.89 1.76 6.90
C THR A 44 -10.03 2.10 8.11
N GLY A 45 -10.62 2.05 9.30
CA GLY A 45 -9.89 2.24 10.56
C GLY A 45 -9.10 1.01 11.04
N GLY A 46 -9.32 -0.17 10.43
CA GLY A 46 -8.68 -1.42 10.84
C GLY A 46 -9.11 -1.93 12.22
N GLU A 47 -10.28 -1.53 12.70
CA GLU A 47 -10.77 -1.77 14.05
C GLU A 47 -11.13 -3.23 14.35
N ARG A 48 -11.27 -4.07 13.32
CA ARG A 48 -11.53 -5.52 13.47
C ARG A 48 -10.29 -6.37 13.29
N GLY A 49 -9.12 -5.75 13.13
CA GLY A 49 -7.85 -6.45 13.05
C GLY A 49 -7.45 -7.13 14.37
N ASP A 50 -6.65 -8.18 14.26
CA ASP A 50 -6.03 -8.79 15.44
C ASP A 50 -4.89 -7.92 15.98
N ILE A 51 -4.60 -8.07 17.28
CA ILE A 51 -3.41 -7.48 17.89
C ILE A 51 -2.26 -8.48 17.67
N LEU A 52 -1.31 -8.11 16.79
CA LEU A 52 -0.24 -8.99 16.36
C LEU A 52 1.03 -8.86 17.21
N ASN A 53 1.13 -7.80 18.02
CA ASN A 53 2.24 -7.61 18.96
C ASN A 53 1.95 -8.34 20.28
N PRO A 54 2.70 -9.40 20.63
CA PRO A 54 2.47 -10.15 21.86
C PRO A 54 2.56 -9.30 23.13
N ALA A 55 3.40 -8.25 23.13
CA ALA A 55 3.57 -7.36 24.28
C ALA A 55 2.33 -6.49 24.55
N MET A 56 1.42 -6.39 23.60
CA MET A 56 0.22 -5.55 23.70
C MET A 56 -1.06 -6.36 23.97
N LEU A 57 -1.02 -7.68 23.91
CA LEU A 57 -2.21 -8.54 24.06
C LEU A 57 -2.94 -8.34 25.40
N ASP A 58 -2.20 -8.12 26.48
CA ASP A 58 -2.69 -8.00 27.84
C ASP A 58 -2.88 -6.55 28.31
N VAL A 59 -2.75 -5.56 27.39
CA VAL A 59 -2.97 -4.14 27.75
C VAL A 59 -4.47 -3.91 27.97
N PRO A 60 -4.89 -3.46 29.18
CA PRO A 60 -6.30 -3.26 29.49
C PRO A 60 -6.97 -2.28 28.54
N GLY A 61 -8.14 -2.65 28.01
CA GLY A 61 -8.95 -1.78 27.14
C GLY A 61 -8.41 -1.58 25.72
N ILE A 62 -7.33 -2.27 25.31
CA ILE A 62 -6.74 -2.10 23.99
C ILE A 62 -7.73 -2.45 22.87
N ARG A 63 -8.49 -3.54 23.03
CA ARG A 63 -9.48 -3.97 22.02
C ARG A 63 -10.65 -3.00 21.91
N ASP A 64 -11.12 -2.45 23.04
CA ASP A 64 -12.23 -1.51 23.07
C ASP A 64 -11.89 -0.15 22.44
N ASN A 65 -10.60 0.18 22.39
CA ASN A 65 -10.10 1.44 21.86
C ASN A 65 -9.24 1.25 20.59
N LEU A 66 -9.31 0.08 19.95
CA LEU A 66 -8.40 -0.29 18.86
C LEU A 66 -8.45 0.72 17.69
N ALA A 67 -9.63 1.17 17.28
CA ALA A 67 -9.79 2.17 16.23
C ALA A 67 -9.03 3.47 16.56
N GLU A 68 -9.20 4.01 17.77
CA GLU A 68 -8.50 5.24 18.19
C GLU A 68 -7.00 5.04 18.26
N ILE A 69 -6.55 3.88 18.73
CA ILE A 69 -5.13 3.53 18.82
C ILE A 69 -4.54 3.46 17.42
N ARG A 70 -5.15 2.75 16.48
CA ARG A 70 -4.67 2.62 15.11
C ARG A 70 -4.67 3.95 14.35
N HIS A 71 -5.62 4.84 14.63
CA HIS A 71 -5.59 6.21 14.12
C HIS A 71 -4.36 6.98 14.60
N LYS A 72 -3.96 6.83 15.88
CA LYS A 72 -2.74 7.44 16.42
C LYS A 72 -1.48 6.81 15.84
N GLU A 73 -1.47 5.49 15.68
CA GLU A 73 -0.37 4.77 15.04
C GLU A 73 -0.15 5.27 13.60
N MET A 74 -1.23 5.41 12.83
CA MET A 74 -1.19 5.98 11.48
C MET A 74 -0.68 7.42 11.46
N GLU A 75 -1.08 8.24 12.44
CA GLU A 75 -0.60 9.62 12.57
C GLU A 75 0.93 9.68 12.79
N TYR A 76 1.48 8.77 13.61
CA TYR A 76 2.92 8.65 13.79
C TYR A 76 3.62 8.13 12.53
N ALA A 77 3.08 7.09 11.91
CA ALA A 77 3.64 6.50 10.69
C ALA A 77 3.72 7.55 9.56
N ARG A 78 2.63 8.31 9.29
CA ARG A 78 2.64 9.34 8.26
C ARG A 78 3.67 10.45 8.51
N GLN A 79 3.89 10.82 9.79
CA GLN A 79 4.91 11.81 10.15
C GLN A 79 6.32 11.28 9.87
N ILE A 80 6.59 10.02 10.18
CA ILE A 80 7.86 9.36 9.90
C ILE A 80 8.11 9.30 8.38
N LEU A 81 7.08 8.98 7.61
CA LEU A 81 7.16 8.90 6.14
C LEU A 81 7.23 10.28 5.47
N GLY A 82 6.81 11.35 6.17
CA GLY A 82 6.73 12.70 5.60
C GLY A 82 5.61 12.86 4.58
N VAL A 83 4.49 12.16 4.76
CA VAL A 83 3.36 12.11 3.82
C VAL A 83 2.09 12.72 4.41
N ASP A 84 1.16 13.14 3.54
CA ASP A 84 -0.21 13.49 3.93
C ASP A 84 -1.09 12.23 4.00
N GLN A 85 -2.20 12.31 4.75
CA GLN A 85 -3.10 11.17 4.93
C GLN A 85 -4.56 11.62 4.88
N VAL A 86 -5.40 10.81 4.20
CA VAL A 86 -6.85 10.98 4.07
C VAL A 86 -7.56 9.67 4.38
N TRP A 87 -8.65 9.74 5.14
CA TRP A 87 -9.51 8.60 5.44
C TRP A 87 -10.71 8.55 4.49
N LEU A 88 -11.03 7.37 3.93
CA LEU A 88 -12.27 7.19 3.17
C LEU A 88 -13.48 7.02 4.11
N GLY A 89 -13.26 6.51 5.33
CA GLY A 89 -14.23 6.50 6.42
C GLY A 89 -15.17 5.31 6.44
N TYR A 90 -14.74 4.14 5.96
CA TYR A 90 -15.45 2.87 6.14
C TYR A 90 -14.92 2.12 7.36
N GLU A 91 -15.73 1.18 7.85
CA GLU A 91 -15.27 0.21 8.84
C GLU A 91 -14.54 -0.97 8.19
N ASP A 92 -13.64 -1.59 8.93
CA ASP A 92 -12.94 -2.82 8.58
C ASP A 92 -13.92 -4.01 8.50
N SER A 93 -13.77 -4.87 7.49
CA SER A 93 -14.58 -6.09 7.35
C SER A 93 -14.15 -7.22 8.27
N GLY A 94 -12.94 -7.18 8.79
CA GLY A 94 -12.26 -8.34 9.34
C GLY A 94 -11.77 -9.31 8.26
N PHE A 95 -10.85 -10.20 8.64
CA PHE A 95 -10.29 -11.17 7.69
C PHE A 95 -11.24 -12.34 7.47
N MET A 96 -11.53 -12.63 6.19
CA MET A 96 -12.29 -13.81 5.74
C MET A 96 -11.64 -14.39 4.49
N LEU A 97 -11.59 -15.72 4.39
CA LEU A 97 -11.03 -16.41 3.23
C LEU A 97 -12.07 -16.63 2.13
N GLY A 98 -11.73 -16.19 0.92
CA GLY A 98 -12.45 -16.55 -0.32
C GLY A 98 -13.76 -15.80 -0.55
N GLU A 99 -14.08 -15.56 -1.82
CA GLU A 99 -15.38 -15.05 -2.23
C GLU A 99 -16.34 -16.23 -2.58
N PRO A 100 -17.68 -16.09 -2.39
CA PRO A 100 -18.35 -14.94 -1.79
C PRO A 100 -18.12 -14.84 -0.27
N TRP A 101 -17.98 -13.60 0.24
CA TRP A 101 -17.86 -13.39 1.68
C TRP A 101 -19.25 -13.40 2.33
N ASP A 102 -19.48 -14.37 3.18
CA ASP A 102 -20.72 -14.50 3.93
C ASP A 102 -20.66 -13.70 5.25
N ASN A 103 -21.78 -13.09 5.64
CA ASN A 103 -21.92 -12.39 6.91
C ASN A 103 -20.95 -11.21 7.14
N LEU A 104 -20.69 -10.43 6.10
CA LEU A 104 -19.94 -9.18 6.25
C LEU A 104 -20.63 -8.24 7.26
N PRO A 105 -19.86 -7.56 8.13
CA PRO A 105 -20.42 -6.56 9.03
C PRO A 105 -21.10 -5.43 8.27
N GLU A 106 -22.20 -4.91 8.82
CA GLU A 106 -22.86 -3.72 8.29
C GLU A 106 -21.91 -2.51 8.39
N GLY A 107 -21.85 -1.69 7.35
CA GLY A 107 -21.00 -0.49 7.30
C GLY A 107 -19.54 -0.73 6.93
N CYS A 108 -19.10 -2.00 6.82
CA CYS A 108 -17.72 -2.29 6.40
C CYS A 108 -17.51 -2.01 4.90
N LEU A 109 -16.24 -1.78 4.53
CA LEU A 109 -15.86 -1.48 3.15
C LEU A 109 -16.26 -2.60 2.18
N ALA A 110 -16.03 -3.86 2.54
CA ALA A 110 -16.34 -4.99 1.68
C ALA A 110 -17.83 -5.18 1.39
N ALA A 111 -18.71 -4.68 2.27
CA ALA A 111 -20.18 -4.70 2.10
C ALA A 111 -20.72 -3.42 1.43
N ALA A 112 -19.89 -2.39 1.24
CA ALA A 112 -20.32 -1.10 0.73
C ALA A 112 -20.73 -1.17 -0.77
N ASP A 113 -21.68 -0.31 -1.17
CA ASP A 113 -21.98 -0.14 -2.58
C ASP A 113 -20.76 0.41 -3.33
N LEU A 114 -20.32 -0.30 -4.37
CA LEU A 114 -19.12 0.04 -5.12
C LEU A 114 -19.22 1.43 -5.78
N ARG A 115 -20.42 1.86 -6.20
CA ARG A 115 -20.57 3.17 -6.85
C ARG A 115 -20.44 4.30 -5.83
N GLU A 116 -21.00 4.08 -4.65
CA GLU A 116 -20.91 5.05 -3.55
C GLU A 116 -19.46 5.20 -3.07
N SER A 117 -18.79 4.08 -2.75
CA SER A 117 -17.40 4.10 -2.27
C SER A 117 -16.41 4.62 -3.32
N ALA A 118 -16.58 4.23 -4.59
CA ALA A 118 -15.80 4.78 -5.69
C ALA A 118 -16.08 6.28 -5.92
N GLY A 119 -17.33 6.71 -5.76
CA GLY A 119 -17.69 8.12 -5.83
C GLY A 119 -16.97 8.98 -4.79
N ARG A 120 -16.90 8.52 -3.53
CA ARG A 120 -16.12 9.21 -2.47
C ARG A 120 -14.63 9.30 -2.82
N MET A 121 -14.03 8.20 -3.29
CA MET A 121 -12.63 8.22 -3.72
C MET A 121 -12.42 9.11 -4.95
N ALA A 122 -13.35 9.12 -5.90
CA ALA A 122 -13.26 9.97 -7.09
C ALA A 122 -13.27 11.47 -6.73
N ASP A 123 -14.06 11.88 -5.74
CA ASP A 123 -14.05 13.25 -5.23
C ASP A 123 -12.66 13.63 -4.68
N ILE A 124 -12.00 12.71 -3.96
CA ILE A 124 -10.62 12.90 -3.47
C ILE A 124 -9.62 12.96 -4.62
N LEU A 125 -9.75 12.10 -5.64
CA LEU A 125 -8.89 12.13 -6.83
C LEU A 125 -9.00 13.45 -7.59
N VAL A 126 -10.21 13.99 -7.72
CA VAL A 126 -10.47 15.29 -8.37
C VAL A 126 -9.91 16.46 -7.56
N GLU A 127 -9.93 16.37 -6.23
CA GLU A 127 -9.36 17.38 -5.34
C GLU A 127 -7.83 17.34 -5.34
N ARG A 128 -7.25 16.16 -5.11
CA ARG A 128 -5.81 15.97 -4.94
C ARG A 128 -5.03 15.88 -6.25
N ARG A 129 -5.68 15.51 -7.34
CA ARG A 129 -5.12 15.43 -8.70
C ARG A 129 -3.80 14.65 -8.78
N PRO A 130 -3.73 13.39 -8.33
CA PRO A 130 -2.50 12.62 -8.37
C PRO A 130 -2.08 12.32 -9.81
N HIS A 131 -0.78 12.45 -10.09
CA HIS A 131 -0.20 12.04 -11.37
C HIS A 131 0.02 10.53 -11.41
N VAL A 132 0.25 9.94 -10.24
CA VAL A 132 0.42 8.50 -10.06
C VAL A 132 -0.49 8.04 -8.93
N LEU A 133 -1.22 6.95 -9.16
CA LEU A 133 -1.95 6.21 -8.15
C LEU A 133 -1.32 4.83 -7.97
N VAL A 134 -1.02 4.46 -6.74
CA VAL A 134 -0.64 3.09 -6.37
C VAL A 134 -1.78 2.47 -5.57
N THR A 135 -2.12 1.22 -5.87
CA THR A 135 -3.13 0.45 -5.14
C THR A 135 -2.79 -1.04 -5.18
N TYR A 136 -3.70 -1.92 -4.79
CA TYR A 136 -3.55 -3.38 -4.91
C TYR A 136 -3.91 -3.86 -6.31
N ASP A 137 -3.43 -5.06 -6.65
CA ASP A 137 -3.93 -5.83 -7.77
C ASP A 137 -5.35 -6.39 -7.50
N GLU A 138 -5.90 -7.10 -8.46
CA GLU A 138 -7.23 -7.69 -8.39
C GLU A 138 -7.42 -8.73 -7.28
N SER A 139 -6.33 -9.31 -6.77
CA SER A 139 -6.33 -10.24 -5.64
C SER A 139 -6.22 -9.55 -4.28
N GLY A 140 -5.95 -8.22 -4.27
CA GLY A 140 -5.69 -7.45 -3.07
C GLY A 140 -4.27 -7.65 -2.50
N GLY A 141 -3.35 -8.29 -3.27
CA GLY A 141 -2.02 -8.71 -2.79
C GLY A 141 -2.07 -9.92 -1.86
N TYR A 142 -3.16 -10.12 -1.14
CA TYR A 142 -3.67 -11.32 -0.48
C TYR A 142 -5.20 -11.17 -0.29
N PRO A 143 -5.96 -12.28 -0.18
CA PRO A 143 -7.42 -12.25 -0.34
C PRO A 143 -8.17 -11.75 0.90
N HIS A 144 -7.80 -10.56 1.42
CA HIS A 144 -8.59 -9.84 2.41
C HIS A 144 -9.75 -9.13 1.72
N PRO A 145 -10.99 -9.20 2.24
CA PRO A 145 -12.14 -8.57 1.61
C PRO A 145 -11.92 -7.08 1.31
N ASP A 146 -11.39 -6.32 2.27
CA ASP A 146 -11.15 -4.88 2.10
C ASP A 146 -10.03 -4.58 1.11
N HIS A 147 -9.01 -5.44 0.97
CA HIS A 147 -7.97 -5.26 -0.05
C HIS A 147 -8.52 -5.43 -1.45
N VAL A 148 -9.31 -6.48 -1.66
CA VAL A 148 -9.99 -6.72 -2.94
C VAL A 148 -10.96 -5.59 -3.26
N MET A 149 -11.69 -5.11 -2.24
CA MET A 149 -12.61 -3.98 -2.42
C MET A 149 -11.85 -2.67 -2.65
N CYS A 150 -10.72 -2.43 -2.01
CA CYS A 150 -9.85 -1.28 -2.25
C CYS A 150 -9.39 -1.22 -3.72
N HIS A 151 -8.99 -2.36 -4.31
CA HIS A 151 -8.71 -2.46 -5.73
C HIS A 151 -9.94 -2.06 -6.58
N ARG A 152 -11.11 -2.66 -6.32
CA ARG A 152 -12.35 -2.41 -7.09
C ARG A 152 -12.77 -0.94 -7.02
N VAL A 153 -12.73 -0.36 -5.82
CA VAL A 153 -13.02 1.06 -5.57
C VAL A 153 -12.04 1.95 -6.34
N SER A 154 -10.74 1.66 -6.26
CA SER A 154 -9.70 2.43 -6.95
C SER A 154 -9.88 2.42 -8.46
N VAL A 155 -10.07 1.24 -9.06
CA VAL A 155 -10.26 1.09 -10.51
C VAL A 155 -11.52 1.82 -10.99
N ARG A 156 -12.62 1.77 -10.22
CA ARG A 156 -13.85 2.48 -10.55
C ARG A 156 -13.70 4.00 -10.32
N ALA A 157 -13.08 4.42 -9.24
CA ALA A 157 -12.89 5.83 -8.91
C ALA A 157 -12.06 6.59 -9.95
N ILE A 158 -11.06 5.95 -10.56
CA ILE A 158 -10.26 6.53 -11.66
C ILE A 158 -11.15 6.83 -12.88
N GLN A 159 -12.12 5.98 -13.17
CA GLN A 159 -13.05 6.18 -14.28
C GLN A 159 -14.03 7.32 -13.96
N ASP A 160 -14.59 7.30 -12.74
CA ASP A 160 -15.54 8.31 -12.28
C ASP A 160 -14.89 9.70 -12.16
N ALA A 161 -13.62 9.80 -11.69
CA ALA A 161 -12.89 11.06 -11.61
C ALA A 161 -12.64 11.71 -12.97
N ALA A 162 -12.50 10.92 -14.03
CA ALA A 162 -12.31 11.39 -15.39
C ALA A 162 -13.62 11.84 -16.09
N ASP A 163 -14.76 11.65 -15.43
CA ASP A 163 -16.07 11.97 -16.00
C ASP A 163 -16.33 13.49 -16.02
N LYS A 164 -16.30 14.06 -17.23
CA LYS A 164 -16.57 15.47 -17.45
C LYS A 164 -18.06 15.85 -17.27
N GLU A 165 -18.98 14.90 -17.41
CA GLU A 165 -20.40 15.19 -17.16
C GLU A 165 -20.62 15.42 -15.66
N LYS A 166 -19.91 14.67 -14.80
CA LYS A 166 -19.97 14.80 -13.33
C LYS A 166 -19.16 15.98 -12.81
N TYR A 167 -17.90 16.16 -13.29
CA TYR A 167 -16.96 17.09 -12.67
C TYR A 167 -16.63 18.33 -13.51
N GLY A 168 -17.12 18.42 -14.77
CA GLY A 168 -16.83 19.53 -15.68
C GLY A 168 -15.31 19.71 -15.87
N ASP A 169 -14.84 20.96 -15.77
CA ASP A 169 -13.42 21.30 -15.91
C ASP A 169 -12.53 20.80 -14.74
N ARG A 170 -13.13 20.33 -13.65
CA ARG A 170 -12.39 19.72 -12.53
C ARG A 170 -12.05 18.24 -12.75
N ALA A 171 -12.70 17.58 -13.74
CA ALA A 171 -12.44 16.18 -14.03
C ALA A 171 -10.94 15.91 -14.14
N TRP A 172 -10.50 14.78 -13.55
CA TRP A 172 -9.09 14.44 -13.47
C TRP A 172 -8.82 13.05 -14.03
N VAL A 173 -7.95 12.99 -15.04
CA VAL A 173 -7.44 11.73 -15.57
C VAL A 173 -6.13 11.42 -14.84
N VAL A 174 -6.08 10.34 -14.06
CA VAL A 174 -4.84 9.87 -13.43
C VAL A 174 -3.91 9.32 -14.53
N PRO A 175 -2.72 9.93 -14.74
CA PRO A 175 -1.84 9.54 -15.84
C PRO A 175 -1.31 8.12 -15.76
N LYS A 176 -0.93 7.65 -14.58
CA LYS A 176 -0.37 6.31 -14.37
C LYS A 176 -0.95 5.65 -13.12
N VAL A 177 -1.24 4.37 -13.23
CA VAL A 177 -1.73 3.54 -12.12
C VAL A 177 -0.83 2.33 -11.99
N TYR A 178 -0.40 2.06 -10.76
CA TYR A 178 0.44 0.92 -10.43
C TYR A 178 -0.22 0.02 -9.39
N TYR A 179 0.06 -1.27 -9.48
CA TYR A 179 -0.20 -2.23 -8.42
C TYR A 179 1.08 -2.48 -7.64
N GLN A 180 0.95 -2.52 -6.31
CA GLN A 180 2.07 -2.83 -5.43
C GLN A 180 2.38 -4.33 -5.47
N MET A 181 3.64 -4.71 -5.74
CA MET A 181 4.07 -6.09 -6.00
C MET A 181 5.16 -6.57 -5.03
N GLY A 182 5.21 -6.07 -3.80
CA GLY A 182 6.29 -6.38 -2.86
C GLY A 182 6.35 -7.83 -2.35
N MET A 183 5.28 -8.60 -2.54
CA MET A 183 5.13 -9.95 -2.00
C MET A 183 5.24 -11.04 -3.08
N HIS A 184 6.22 -10.97 -3.98
CA HIS A 184 6.42 -11.97 -5.03
C HIS A 184 7.57 -12.95 -4.72
N ARG A 185 7.50 -14.10 -5.36
CA ARG A 185 8.37 -15.26 -5.07
C ARG A 185 9.86 -14.96 -5.27
N GLU A 186 10.23 -14.25 -6.32
CA GLU A 186 11.63 -13.94 -6.65
C GLU A 186 12.32 -13.18 -5.51
N ARG A 187 11.65 -12.15 -4.96
CA ARG A 187 12.15 -11.37 -3.83
C ARG A 187 12.36 -12.23 -2.58
N PHE A 188 11.38 -13.05 -2.22
CA PHE A 188 11.50 -13.94 -1.06
C PHE A 188 12.60 -14.97 -1.22
N LEU A 189 12.78 -15.54 -2.41
CA LEU A 189 13.88 -16.46 -2.71
C LEU A 189 15.24 -15.79 -2.52
N ALA A 190 15.44 -14.61 -3.10
CA ALA A 190 16.70 -13.88 -3.03
C ALA A 190 17.05 -13.53 -1.56
N LEU A 191 16.12 -12.96 -0.82
CA LEU A 191 16.32 -12.62 0.60
C LEU A 191 16.57 -13.85 1.47
N ASN A 192 15.84 -14.93 1.26
CA ASN A 192 15.99 -16.17 2.03
C ASN A 192 17.33 -16.85 1.74
N GLN A 193 17.76 -16.85 0.48
CA GLN A 193 19.08 -17.38 0.12
C GLN A 193 20.21 -16.54 0.72
N ALA A 194 20.10 -15.23 0.71
CA ALA A 194 21.09 -14.34 1.32
C ALA A 194 21.17 -14.54 2.84
N ALA A 195 20.03 -14.65 3.53
CA ALA A 195 19.98 -14.95 4.96
C ALA A 195 20.70 -16.27 5.27
N ARG A 196 20.44 -17.34 4.47
CA ARG A 196 21.10 -18.65 4.62
C ARG A 196 22.62 -18.55 4.43
N LEU A 197 23.09 -17.83 3.43
CA LEU A 197 24.53 -17.63 3.17
C LEU A 197 25.21 -16.83 4.30
N ALA A 198 24.48 -15.93 4.94
CA ALA A 198 24.95 -15.16 6.08
C ALA A 198 24.86 -15.93 7.43
N GLY A 199 24.38 -17.17 7.43
CA GLY A 199 24.20 -17.99 8.65
C GLY A 199 23.07 -17.52 9.55
N LEU A 200 22.11 -16.79 8.98
CA LEU A 200 20.89 -16.31 9.66
C LEU A 200 19.73 -17.28 9.46
N ASP A 201 18.69 -17.13 10.28
CA ASP A 201 17.44 -17.84 10.09
C ASP A 201 16.83 -17.50 8.71
N THR A 202 16.14 -18.47 8.13
CA THR A 202 15.47 -18.35 6.83
C THR A 202 13.96 -18.18 7.03
N PRO A 203 13.46 -16.94 7.25
CA PRO A 203 12.10 -16.69 7.72
C PRO A 203 11.03 -17.06 6.67
N TYR A 204 11.41 -17.17 5.42
CA TYR A 204 10.49 -17.45 4.32
C TYR A 204 10.46 -18.91 3.86
N ASP A 205 11.21 -19.84 4.49
CA ASP A 205 11.25 -21.25 4.09
C ASP A 205 9.84 -21.88 4.08
N GLY A 206 9.06 -21.66 5.13
CA GLY A 206 7.68 -22.19 5.21
C GLY A 206 6.78 -21.64 4.10
N ARG A 207 6.86 -20.34 3.82
CA ARG A 207 6.10 -19.69 2.77
C ARG A 207 6.52 -20.18 1.39
N LEU A 208 7.83 -20.24 1.12
CA LEU A 208 8.38 -20.71 -0.16
C LEU A 208 8.08 -22.18 -0.45
N LYS A 209 8.10 -23.03 0.58
CA LYS A 209 7.75 -24.47 0.46
C LYS A 209 6.29 -24.66 0.03
N ASN A 210 5.39 -23.82 0.51
CA ASN A 210 3.97 -23.90 0.24
C ASN A 210 3.53 -22.96 -0.89
N TRP A 211 4.49 -22.34 -1.60
CA TRP A 211 4.18 -21.40 -2.67
C TRP A 211 3.54 -22.12 -3.85
N VAL A 212 2.29 -21.81 -4.11
CA VAL A 212 1.61 -22.22 -5.34
C VAL A 212 2.01 -21.24 -6.43
N TYR A 213 2.37 -21.74 -7.62
CA TYR A 213 2.64 -20.87 -8.77
C TYR A 213 1.46 -19.94 -9.01
N ASP A 214 1.75 -18.64 -9.04
CA ASP A 214 0.79 -17.61 -9.36
C ASP A 214 1.27 -16.88 -10.63
N PRO A 215 0.43 -16.76 -11.68
CA PRO A 215 0.74 -15.94 -12.85
C PRO A 215 1.14 -14.50 -12.49
N MET A 216 0.72 -14.01 -11.32
CA MET A 216 1.08 -12.70 -10.78
C MET A 216 2.58 -12.55 -10.45
N ASP A 217 3.30 -13.64 -10.19
CA ASP A 217 4.72 -13.64 -9.86
C ASP A 217 5.62 -12.98 -10.94
N HIS A 218 5.13 -12.82 -12.17
CA HIS A 218 5.88 -12.28 -13.31
C HIS A 218 5.38 -10.92 -13.78
N ARG A 219 4.52 -10.24 -13.01
CA ARG A 219 3.89 -8.97 -13.40
C ARG A 219 4.70 -7.73 -13.03
N VAL A 220 5.84 -7.89 -12.38
CA VAL A 220 6.71 -6.74 -12.04
C VAL A 220 7.23 -6.07 -13.31
N THR A 221 6.86 -4.81 -13.51
CA THR A 221 7.28 -3.98 -14.63
C THR A 221 8.18 -2.82 -14.22
N THR A 222 8.17 -2.48 -12.92
CA THR A 222 8.81 -1.28 -12.39
C THR A 222 9.48 -1.61 -11.06
N ARG A 223 10.77 -1.30 -10.93
CA ARG A 223 11.57 -1.51 -9.71
C ARG A 223 12.16 -0.18 -9.26
N VAL A 224 11.65 0.36 -8.19
CA VAL A 224 12.08 1.66 -7.64
C VAL A 224 13.17 1.44 -6.61
N GLU A 225 14.39 1.91 -6.91
CA GLU A 225 15.50 1.85 -5.96
C GLU A 225 15.25 2.86 -4.82
N CYS A 226 15.03 2.36 -3.61
CA CYS A 226 14.65 3.14 -2.43
C CYS A 226 15.32 2.62 -1.14
N SER A 227 16.38 1.83 -1.25
CA SER A 227 17.05 1.18 -0.12
C SER A 227 17.52 2.14 0.96
N LYS A 228 17.87 3.38 0.61
CA LYS A 228 18.25 4.44 1.56
C LYS A 228 17.12 4.82 2.53
N PHE A 229 15.88 4.46 2.21
CA PHE A 229 14.69 4.74 3.00
C PHE A 229 14.12 3.49 3.71
N PHE A 230 14.82 2.35 3.64
CA PHE A 230 14.36 1.14 4.32
C PHE A 230 14.31 1.29 5.85
N ALA A 231 15.20 2.08 6.45
CA ALA A 231 15.11 2.40 7.87
C ALA A 231 13.85 3.22 8.19
N VAL A 232 13.52 4.20 7.35
CA VAL A 232 12.28 5.01 7.49
C VAL A 232 11.03 4.13 7.36
N ARG A 233 11.01 3.20 6.40
CA ARG A 233 9.96 2.18 6.26
C ARG A 233 9.78 1.36 7.53
N ASP A 234 10.89 0.84 8.08
CA ASP A 234 10.84 0.00 9.27
C ASP A 234 10.41 0.78 10.51
N ASP A 235 10.79 2.05 10.62
CA ASP A 235 10.35 2.92 11.73
C ASP A 235 8.86 3.27 11.61
N ALA A 236 8.36 3.53 10.41
CA ALA A 236 6.93 3.74 10.16
C ALA A 236 6.13 2.47 10.49
N LEU A 237 6.63 1.29 10.10
CA LEU A 237 5.98 0.03 10.43
C LEU A 237 5.95 -0.24 11.95
N ARG A 238 7.02 0.09 12.69
CA ARG A 238 7.05 -0.01 14.15
C ARG A 238 6.08 0.95 14.84
N ALA A 239 5.71 2.06 14.20
CA ALA A 239 4.70 2.97 14.72
C ALA A 239 3.32 2.30 14.83
N HIS A 240 3.04 1.28 14.00
CA HIS A 240 1.85 0.44 14.09
C HIS A 240 2.02 -0.65 15.15
N ALA A 241 2.25 -0.24 16.40
CA ALA A 241 2.65 -1.10 17.50
C ALA A 241 1.65 -2.22 17.81
N THR A 242 0.35 -2.03 17.53
CA THR A 242 -0.67 -3.09 17.69
C THR A 242 -0.58 -4.16 16.62
N GLN A 243 -0.08 -3.81 15.43
CA GLN A 243 -0.13 -4.66 14.23
C GLN A 243 1.20 -5.35 13.91
N VAL A 244 2.28 -4.98 14.60
CA VAL A 244 3.61 -5.48 14.27
C VAL A 244 4.32 -5.95 15.52
N ASP A 245 4.76 -7.22 15.52
CA ASP A 245 5.72 -7.71 16.49
C ASP A 245 7.12 -7.15 16.14
N PRO A 246 7.73 -6.32 17.01
CA PRO A 246 9.05 -5.75 16.75
C PRO A 246 10.16 -6.82 16.68
N ASN A 247 9.91 -8.04 17.15
CA ASN A 247 10.81 -9.19 17.06
C ASN A 247 10.34 -10.22 16.02
N GLY A 248 9.32 -9.88 15.23
CA GLY A 248 8.71 -10.78 14.26
C GLY A 248 9.50 -10.91 12.95
N THR A 249 8.99 -11.77 12.10
CA THR A 249 9.60 -12.14 10.81
C THR A 249 9.91 -10.93 9.91
N TRP A 250 9.15 -9.85 10.02
CA TRP A 250 9.35 -8.66 9.21
C TRP A 250 10.76 -8.05 9.39
N PHE A 251 11.27 -8.06 10.62
CA PHE A 251 12.55 -7.45 10.97
C PHE A 251 13.70 -8.48 11.09
N SER A 252 13.46 -9.74 10.75
CA SER A 252 14.42 -10.83 10.95
C SER A 252 15.62 -10.78 10.01
N ILE A 253 15.46 -10.18 8.81
CA ILE A 253 16.58 -10.00 7.87
C ILE A 253 17.16 -8.59 8.07
N PRO A 254 18.48 -8.47 8.39
CA PRO A 254 19.11 -7.17 8.58
C PRO A 254 18.93 -6.23 7.39
N LEU A 255 18.70 -4.94 7.66
CA LEU A 255 18.51 -3.92 6.61
C LEU A 255 19.69 -3.86 5.63
N SER A 256 20.93 -3.98 6.14
CA SER A 256 22.13 -4.02 5.28
C SER A 256 22.05 -5.11 4.23
N LEU A 257 21.59 -6.30 4.62
CA LEU A 257 21.44 -7.42 3.70
C LEU A 257 20.26 -7.20 2.72
N GLN A 258 19.15 -6.63 3.21
CA GLN A 258 18.03 -6.26 2.32
C GLN A 258 18.47 -5.23 1.28
N CYS A 259 19.21 -4.17 1.68
CA CYS A 259 19.73 -3.14 0.79
C CYS A 259 20.68 -3.70 -0.28
N GLU A 260 21.51 -4.70 0.07
CA GLU A 260 22.45 -5.32 -0.86
C GLU A 260 21.74 -6.23 -1.87
N VAL A 261 20.78 -7.03 -1.39
CA VAL A 261 20.19 -8.13 -2.18
C VAL A 261 18.96 -7.69 -2.95
N TRP A 262 18.13 -6.82 -2.35
CA TRP A 262 16.88 -6.35 -2.97
C TRP A 262 16.62 -4.87 -2.61
N PRO A 263 17.33 -3.94 -3.26
CA PRO A 263 17.29 -2.51 -2.91
C PRO A 263 16.02 -1.78 -3.37
N THR A 264 15.05 -2.51 -3.96
CA THR A 264 13.89 -1.93 -4.61
C THR A 264 12.58 -2.28 -3.89
N GLU A 265 11.59 -1.43 -4.07
CA GLU A 265 10.17 -1.78 -3.98
C GLU A 265 9.63 -1.94 -5.40
N ASP A 266 8.79 -2.95 -5.60
CA ASP A 266 8.42 -3.47 -6.90
C ASP A 266 6.95 -3.22 -7.21
N TYR A 267 6.67 -2.88 -8.48
CA TYR A 267 5.34 -2.48 -8.93
C TYR A 267 5.03 -3.08 -10.30
N GLU A 268 3.74 -3.21 -10.59
CA GLU A 268 3.21 -3.44 -11.92
C GLU A 268 2.58 -2.17 -12.45
N LEU A 269 2.96 -1.73 -13.64
CA LEU A 269 2.23 -0.68 -14.34
C LEU A 269 0.89 -1.25 -14.87
N ALA A 270 -0.19 -0.97 -14.16
CA ALA A 270 -1.52 -1.47 -14.50
C ALA A 270 -2.20 -0.65 -15.61
N LYS A 271 -1.96 0.66 -15.62
CA LYS A 271 -2.55 1.57 -16.62
C LYS A 271 -1.65 2.78 -16.83
N SER A 272 -1.55 3.21 -18.09
CA SER A 272 -0.94 4.50 -18.44
C SER A 272 -1.75 5.16 -19.57
N VAL A 273 -1.94 6.49 -19.51
CA VAL A 273 -2.49 7.29 -20.61
C VAL A 273 -1.40 8.06 -21.35
N ILE A 274 -0.14 7.88 -20.95
CA ILE A 274 1.03 8.44 -21.62
C ILE A 274 1.88 7.30 -22.19
N PRO A 275 2.75 7.56 -23.19
CA PRO A 275 3.68 6.57 -23.69
C PRO A 275 4.64 6.09 -22.59
N VAL A 276 4.89 4.78 -22.55
CA VAL A 276 5.78 4.14 -21.57
C VAL A 276 6.80 3.24 -22.25
N SER A 277 7.94 3.04 -21.61
CA SER A 277 8.96 2.07 -22.01
C SER A 277 9.29 1.19 -20.81
N LEU A 278 8.96 -0.09 -20.91
CA LEU A 278 9.20 -1.06 -19.84
C LEU A 278 10.52 -1.82 -20.04
N PRO A 279 11.21 -2.22 -18.97
CA PRO A 279 10.89 -1.95 -17.56
C PRO A 279 11.21 -0.51 -17.15
N GLU A 280 10.50 0.00 -16.12
CA GLU A 280 10.75 1.31 -15.51
C GLU A 280 11.48 1.20 -14.17
N ASN A 281 12.10 2.29 -13.75
CA ASN A 281 12.74 2.43 -12.43
C ASN A 281 12.26 3.68 -11.66
N ASP A 282 11.26 4.36 -12.18
CA ASP A 282 10.64 5.55 -11.59
C ASP A 282 9.14 5.54 -11.89
N LEU A 283 8.29 5.67 -10.86
CA LEU A 283 6.83 5.73 -11.05
C LEU A 283 6.40 6.95 -11.88
N PHE A 284 7.22 8.02 -11.89
CA PHE A 284 6.99 9.24 -12.66
C PHE A 284 7.70 9.25 -14.02
N ALA A 285 8.22 8.13 -14.48
CA ALA A 285 8.82 8.05 -15.81
C ALA A 285 7.85 8.56 -16.89
N GLY A 286 8.32 9.51 -17.73
CA GLY A 286 7.53 10.18 -18.75
C GLY A 286 6.61 11.32 -18.26
N LEU A 287 6.61 11.63 -16.96
CA LEU A 287 5.88 12.74 -16.34
C LEU A 287 6.80 13.87 -15.87
N ARG A 288 8.11 13.64 -15.89
CA ARG A 288 9.17 14.60 -15.57
C ARG A 288 9.78 15.16 -16.86
#